data_4919ebaba9e36b0b089e8d9176f99935
#
_entry.id   4919ebaba9e36b0b089e8d9176f99935
#
_cell.length_a   1.000
_cell.length_b   1.000
_cell.length_c   1.000
_cell.angle_alpha   90.00
_cell.angle_beta   90.00
_cell.angle_gamma   90.00
#
_symmetry.space_group_name_H-M   'P 1'
#
loop_
_entity.id
_entity.type
_entity.pdbx_description
1 polymer ?
#
loop_
_entity_poly.entity_id
_entity_poly.type
_entity_poly.pdbx_seq_one_letter_code
_entity_poly.pdbx_strand_id
1 'polypeptide(L)'
;MLYELTVIQFSKMLTNLDLILDKAAAYAEAKKFNSEVLLNARLAPDQFHLIRQVQIACDTAKLGVARLTGKTAPVHEDNETSLAELKVRIHDVLAFLSSMSPQDFEGAKERSISQPRWEGKYLTGFEYAVQHAVPNLYFHITTAYAILRHNGVDLGKKDYLGAMPFKSA
;
A
#
# COMPACT_ATOMS: atom_id res chain seq x y z
N MET A 1 -3.95 14.59 -12.84
CA MET A 1 -3.00 14.77 -11.72
C MET A 1 -3.33 13.91 -10.49
N LEU A 2 -4.52 14.03 -9.84
CA LEU A 2 -4.83 13.14 -8.67
C LEU A 2 -4.93 11.67 -9.04
N TYR A 3 -5.51 11.34 -10.19
CA TYR A 3 -5.55 9.98 -10.73
C TYR A 3 -4.15 9.37 -10.87
N GLU A 4 -3.20 10.10 -11.43
CA GLU A 4 -1.81 9.64 -11.60
C GLU A 4 -1.10 9.47 -10.25
N LEU A 5 -1.30 10.40 -9.31
CA LEU A 5 -0.68 10.37 -7.99
C LEU A 5 -1.22 9.25 -7.09
N THR A 6 -2.48 8.84 -7.29
CA THR A 6 -3.13 7.86 -6.43
C THR A 6 -3.37 6.55 -7.15
N VAL A 7 -4.12 6.50 -8.24
CA VAL A 7 -4.40 5.22 -8.91
C VAL A 7 -3.14 4.62 -9.50
N ILE A 8 -2.45 5.36 -10.39
CA ILE A 8 -1.29 4.82 -11.12
C ILE A 8 -0.13 4.55 -10.16
N GLN A 9 0.19 5.52 -9.31
CA GLN A 9 1.33 5.40 -8.42
C GLN A 9 1.08 4.39 -7.28
N PHE A 10 -0.13 4.34 -6.72
CA PHE A 10 -0.46 3.37 -5.66
C PHE A 10 -0.49 1.95 -6.23
N SER A 11 -1.03 1.76 -7.43
CA SER A 11 -1.00 0.45 -8.11
C SER A 11 0.44 -0.02 -8.33
N LYS A 12 1.31 0.86 -8.82
CA LYS A 12 2.73 0.54 -8.97
C LYS A 12 3.37 0.10 -7.64
N MET A 13 3.15 0.86 -6.58
CA MET A 13 3.77 0.59 -5.29
C MET A 13 3.23 -0.69 -4.63
N LEU A 14 1.93 -0.98 -4.78
CA LEU A 14 1.36 -2.24 -4.30
C LEU A 14 1.84 -3.43 -5.13
N THR A 15 1.99 -3.30 -6.44
CA THR A 15 2.60 -4.34 -7.28
C THR A 15 4.05 -4.63 -6.87
N ASN A 16 4.82 -3.60 -6.55
CA ASN A 16 6.18 -3.79 -6.06
C ASN A 16 6.20 -4.47 -4.68
N LEU A 17 5.27 -4.11 -3.80
CA LEU A 17 5.11 -4.77 -2.49
C LEU A 17 4.75 -6.25 -2.67
N ASP A 18 3.87 -6.60 -3.61
CA ASP A 18 3.52 -7.97 -3.95
C ASP A 18 4.76 -8.79 -4.34
N LEU A 19 5.59 -8.26 -5.23
CA LEU A 19 6.86 -8.88 -5.64
C LEU A 19 7.89 -8.98 -4.47
N ILE A 20 7.89 -8.02 -3.58
CA ILE A 20 8.72 -8.06 -2.35
C ILE A 20 8.27 -9.21 -1.43
N LEU A 21 6.96 -9.44 -1.31
CA LEU A 21 6.42 -10.58 -0.54
C LEU A 21 6.78 -11.93 -1.19
N ASP A 22 6.85 -12.03 -2.54
CA ASP A 22 7.35 -13.22 -3.21
C ASP A 22 8.81 -13.51 -2.85
N LYS A 23 9.66 -12.49 -2.80
CA LYS A 23 11.05 -12.64 -2.36
C LYS A 23 11.14 -13.08 -0.89
N ALA A 24 10.24 -12.60 -0.03
CA ALA A 24 10.17 -13.02 1.36
C ALA A 24 9.79 -14.52 1.48
N ALA A 25 8.81 -14.97 0.69
CA ALA A 25 8.42 -16.38 0.64
C ALA A 25 9.57 -17.28 0.16
N ALA A 26 10.22 -16.91 -0.96
CA ALA A 26 11.36 -17.63 -1.50
C ALA A 26 12.56 -17.69 -0.53
N TYR A 27 12.81 -16.60 0.22
CA TYR A 27 13.83 -16.57 1.25
C TYR A 27 13.52 -17.53 2.39
N ALA A 28 12.30 -17.57 2.90
CA ALA A 28 11.88 -18.48 3.96
C ALA A 28 12.03 -19.94 3.51
N GLU A 29 11.61 -20.26 2.27
CA GLU A 29 11.76 -21.59 1.68
C GLU A 29 13.23 -22.00 1.57
N ALA A 30 14.08 -21.15 1.00
CA ALA A 30 15.51 -21.40 0.84
C ALA A 30 16.23 -21.62 2.18
N LYS A 31 15.81 -20.89 3.22
CA LYS A 31 16.35 -21.01 4.58
C LYS A 31 15.67 -22.07 5.43
N LYS A 32 14.60 -22.72 4.91
CA LYS A 32 13.83 -23.78 5.56
C LYS A 32 13.22 -23.37 6.91
N PHE A 33 12.63 -22.17 6.97
CA PHE A 33 11.84 -21.73 8.13
C PHE A 33 10.42 -21.31 7.70
N ASN A 34 9.49 -21.32 8.65
CA ASN A 34 8.12 -20.90 8.38
C ASN A 34 8.05 -19.39 8.12
N SER A 35 7.55 -18.97 6.94
CA SER A 35 7.42 -17.57 6.54
C SER A 35 6.54 -16.74 7.48
N GLU A 36 5.67 -17.36 8.28
CA GLU A 36 4.85 -16.68 9.30
C GLU A 36 5.69 -15.95 10.36
N VAL A 37 6.95 -16.39 10.59
CA VAL A 37 7.88 -15.69 11.46
C VAL A 37 8.12 -14.25 10.98
N LEU A 38 8.20 -14.05 9.66
CA LEU A 38 8.38 -12.71 9.06
C LEU A 38 7.15 -11.83 9.26
N LEU A 39 5.95 -12.43 9.27
CA LEU A 39 4.68 -11.68 9.40
C LEU A 39 4.57 -10.93 10.72
N ASN A 40 5.14 -11.49 11.79
CA ASN A 40 5.12 -10.91 13.13
C ASN A 40 6.36 -10.05 13.43
N ALA A 41 7.32 -9.98 12.50
CA ALA A 41 8.52 -9.17 12.66
C ALA A 41 8.20 -7.66 12.64
N ARG A 42 8.95 -6.88 13.42
CA ARG A 42 8.84 -5.43 13.54
C ARG A 42 10.21 -4.81 13.76
N LEU A 43 10.36 -3.51 13.46
CA LEU A 43 11.64 -2.81 13.67
C LEU A 43 11.79 -2.30 15.10
N ALA A 44 10.69 -1.97 15.78
CA ALA A 44 10.68 -1.50 17.15
C ALA A 44 9.52 -2.18 17.93
N PRO A 45 9.65 -2.36 19.26
CA PRO A 45 8.65 -3.05 20.08
C PRO A 45 7.24 -2.45 20.00
N ASP A 46 7.14 -1.14 19.82
CA ASP A 46 5.90 -0.35 19.74
C ASP A 46 5.46 -0.05 18.31
N GLN A 47 6.20 -0.51 17.29
CA GLN A 47 5.82 -0.36 15.88
C GLN A 47 4.95 -1.53 15.42
N PHE A 48 4.04 -1.30 14.49
CA PHE A 48 3.26 -2.35 13.85
C PHE A 48 4.15 -3.37 13.12
N HIS A 49 3.81 -4.65 13.26
CA HIS A 49 4.46 -5.76 12.58
C HIS A 49 4.12 -5.80 11.08
N LEU A 50 4.80 -6.66 10.31
CA LEU A 50 4.71 -6.72 8.85
C LEU A 50 3.27 -6.85 8.33
N ILE A 51 2.46 -7.77 8.91
CA ILE A 51 1.05 -7.92 8.48
C ILE A 51 0.35 -6.57 8.49
N ARG A 52 0.44 -5.85 9.63
CA ARG A 52 -0.26 -4.58 9.78
C ARG A 52 0.27 -3.49 8.85
N GLN A 53 1.54 -3.52 8.50
CA GLN A 53 2.11 -2.60 7.50
C GLN A 53 1.47 -2.81 6.12
N VAL A 54 1.34 -4.07 5.69
CA VAL A 54 0.73 -4.41 4.40
C VAL A 54 -0.77 -4.08 4.40
N GLN A 55 -1.50 -4.42 5.47
CA GLN A 55 -2.91 -4.09 5.62
C GLN A 55 -3.16 -2.59 5.50
N ILE A 56 -2.40 -1.76 6.23
CA ILE A 56 -2.57 -0.29 6.21
C ILE A 56 -2.15 0.29 4.85
N ALA A 57 -1.13 -0.25 4.19
CA ALA A 57 -0.78 0.16 2.83
C ALA A 57 -1.96 -0.07 1.86
N CYS A 58 -2.58 -1.25 1.91
CA CYS A 58 -3.76 -1.60 1.14
C CYS A 58 -4.96 -0.69 1.46
N ASP A 59 -5.23 -0.46 2.76
CA ASP A 59 -6.31 0.42 3.20
C ASP A 59 -6.08 1.87 2.79
N THR A 60 -4.85 2.34 2.88
CA THR A 60 -4.49 3.69 2.43
C THR A 60 -4.77 3.88 0.95
N ALA A 61 -4.41 2.89 0.12
CA ALA A 61 -4.64 2.96 -1.32
C ALA A 61 -6.12 2.96 -1.67
N LYS A 62 -6.87 1.93 -1.22
CA LYS A 62 -8.30 1.81 -1.57
C LYS A 62 -9.16 2.93 -0.98
N LEU A 63 -8.98 3.24 0.32
CA LEU A 63 -9.76 4.29 0.97
C LEU A 63 -9.34 5.69 0.51
N GLY A 64 -8.06 5.88 0.14
CA GLY A 64 -7.58 7.11 -0.45
C GLY A 64 -8.31 7.43 -1.74
N VAL A 65 -8.37 6.47 -2.66
CA VAL A 65 -9.07 6.63 -3.93
C VAL A 65 -10.58 6.71 -3.73
N ALA A 66 -11.16 5.88 -2.88
CA ALA A 66 -12.60 5.90 -2.58
C ALA A 66 -13.06 7.28 -2.07
N ARG A 67 -12.32 7.90 -1.15
CA ARG A 67 -12.64 9.23 -0.63
C ARG A 67 -12.51 10.33 -1.69
N LEU A 68 -11.50 10.24 -2.56
CA LEU A 68 -11.30 11.20 -3.65
C LEU A 68 -12.39 11.11 -4.71
N THR A 69 -12.86 9.90 -5.01
CA THR A 69 -13.86 9.65 -6.08
C THR A 69 -15.30 9.61 -5.57
N GLY A 70 -15.51 9.40 -4.27
CA GLY A 70 -16.83 9.13 -3.69
C GLY A 70 -17.34 7.71 -3.92
N LYS A 71 -16.50 6.81 -4.47
CA LYS A 71 -16.87 5.41 -4.67
C LYS A 71 -16.68 4.57 -3.40
N THR A 72 -17.36 3.42 -3.35
CA THR A 72 -17.23 2.48 -2.23
C THR A 72 -16.02 1.59 -2.42
N ALA A 73 -15.15 1.53 -1.42
CA ALA A 73 -14.00 0.63 -1.40
C ALA A 73 -14.40 -0.79 -0.95
N PRO A 74 -13.67 -1.84 -1.38
CA PRO A 74 -13.86 -3.19 -0.85
C PRO A 74 -13.55 -3.24 0.65
N VAL A 75 -14.28 -4.09 1.39
CA VAL A 75 -14.08 -4.32 2.83
C VAL A 75 -13.16 -5.52 3.03
N HIS A 76 -12.18 -5.38 3.92
CA HIS A 76 -11.32 -6.47 4.37
C HIS A 76 -11.35 -6.54 5.90
N GLU A 77 -11.36 -7.76 6.45
CA GLU A 77 -11.56 -8.00 7.89
C GLU A 77 -10.27 -7.96 8.72
N ASP A 78 -9.12 -7.70 8.10
CA ASP A 78 -7.80 -7.68 8.76
C ASP A 78 -7.45 -8.99 9.49
N ASN A 79 -7.82 -10.13 8.93
CA ASN A 79 -7.66 -11.47 9.50
C ASN A 79 -6.61 -12.34 8.78
N GLU A 80 -5.79 -11.74 7.92
CA GLU A 80 -4.75 -12.45 7.18
C GLU A 80 -3.69 -13.03 8.14
N THR A 81 -3.30 -14.28 7.91
CA THR A 81 -2.34 -15.05 8.70
C THR A 81 -1.16 -15.57 7.89
N SER A 82 -1.16 -15.37 6.58
CA SER A 82 -0.11 -15.83 5.66
C SER A 82 0.31 -14.78 4.64
N LEU A 83 1.50 -14.94 4.05
CA LEU A 83 1.94 -14.11 2.92
C LEU A 83 0.98 -14.24 1.72
N ALA A 84 0.45 -15.44 1.48
CA ALA A 84 -0.49 -15.68 0.40
C ALA A 84 -1.79 -14.89 0.58
N GLU A 85 -2.35 -14.84 1.78
CA GLU A 85 -3.56 -14.04 2.07
C GLU A 85 -3.31 -12.55 1.94
N LEU A 86 -2.16 -12.04 2.37
CA LEU A 86 -1.77 -10.66 2.15
C LEU A 86 -1.66 -10.32 0.66
N LYS A 87 -1.17 -11.24 -0.17
CA LYS A 87 -1.11 -11.07 -1.63
C LYS A 87 -2.52 -11.04 -2.24
N VAL A 88 -3.45 -11.89 -1.78
CA VAL A 88 -4.86 -11.83 -2.21
C VAL A 88 -5.42 -10.44 -1.91
N ARG A 89 -5.23 -9.91 -0.70
CA ARG A 89 -5.66 -8.55 -0.35
C ARG A 89 -5.06 -7.47 -1.28
N ILE A 90 -3.77 -7.57 -1.59
CA ILE A 90 -3.12 -6.65 -2.54
C ILE A 90 -3.80 -6.73 -3.90
N HIS A 91 -4.06 -7.92 -4.42
CA HIS A 91 -4.69 -8.13 -5.72
C HIS A 91 -6.13 -7.58 -5.76
N ASP A 92 -6.90 -7.75 -4.70
CA ASP A 92 -8.25 -7.18 -4.58
C ASP A 92 -8.22 -5.64 -4.62
N VAL A 93 -7.25 -5.03 -3.93
CA VAL A 93 -7.07 -3.58 -3.98
C VAL A 93 -6.61 -3.12 -5.35
N LEU A 94 -5.68 -3.83 -6.00
CA LEU A 94 -5.25 -3.53 -7.37
C LEU A 94 -6.42 -3.62 -8.36
N ALA A 95 -7.30 -4.60 -8.22
CA ALA A 95 -8.52 -4.72 -9.04
C ALA A 95 -9.45 -3.52 -8.82
N PHE A 96 -9.65 -3.08 -7.58
CA PHE A 96 -10.42 -1.87 -7.28
C PHE A 96 -9.78 -0.63 -7.90
N LEU A 97 -8.47 -0.43 -7.77
CA LEU A 97 -7.78 0.70 -8.36
C LEU A 97 -7.89 0.69 -9.90
N SER A 98 -7.76 -0.48 -10.53
CA SER A 98 -7.85 -0.62 -11.99
C SER A 98 -9.25 -0.32 -12.55
N SER A 99 -10.29 -0.38 -11.72
CA SER A 99 -11.65 0.00 -12.11
C SER A 99 -11.89 1.51 -12.15
N MET A 100 -10.90 2.33 -11.75
CA MET A 100 -10.99 3.78 -11.74
C MET A 100 -10.53 4.37 -13.07
N SER A 101 -11.15 5.47 -13.45
CA SER A 101 -10.80 6.29 -14.61
C SER A 101 -10.48 7.73 -14.19
N PRO A 102 -9.79 8.52 -15.03
CA PRO A 102 -9.57 9.95 -14.74
C PRO A 102 -10.86 10.75 -14.49
N GLN A 103 -11.97 10.36 -15.15
CA GLN A 103 -13.28 10.99 -15.00
C GLN A 103 -13.85 10.86 -13.59
N ASP A 104 -13.56 9.76 -12.89
CA ASP A 104 -14.00 9.54 -11.52
C ASP A 104 -13.43 10.57 -10.54
N PHE A 105 -12.37 11.29 -10.95
CA PHE A 105 -11.71 12.34 -10.16
C PHE A 105 -12.20 13.76 -10.46
N GLU A 106 -13.29 13.91 -11.22
CA GLU A 106 -13.90 15.23 -11.42
C GLU A 106 -14.37 15.80 -10.07
N GLY A 107 -14.00 17.06 -9.80
CA GLY A 107 -14.28 17.73 -8.51
C GLY A 107 -13.53 17.16 -7.30
N ALA A 108 -12.68 16.13 -7.48
CA ALA A 108 -11.97 15.52 -6.37
C ALA A 108 -11.02 16.47 -5.65
N LYS A 109 -10.43 17.43 -6.35
CA LYS A 109 -9.46 18.38 -5.80
C LYS A 109 -10.04 19.23 -4.67
N GLU A 110 -11.26 19.70 -4.85
CA GLU A 110 -11.98 20.58 -3.93
C GLU A 110 -12.89 19.82 -2.95
N ARG A 111 -13.07 18.52 -3.12
CA ARG A 111 -13.90 17.66 -2.27
C ARG A 111 -13.43 17.73 -0.82
N SER A 112 -14.35 18.02 0.10
CA SER A 112 -14.08 17.95 1.54
C SER A 112 -13.96 16.48 1.98
N ILE A 113 -12.81 16.11 2.53
CA ILE A 113 -12.53 14.75 3.03
C ILE A 113 -12.29 14.82 4.53
N SER A 114 -13.08 14.06 5.27
CA SER A 114 -12.94 13.87 6.72
C SER A 114 -12.82 12.38 7.06
N GLN A 115 -12.34 12.11 8.25
CA GLN A 115 -12.28 10.78 8.85
C GLN A 115 -12.79 10.86 10.30
N PRO A 116 -13.37 9.77 10.85
CA PRO A 116 -13.92 9.78 12.22
C PRO A 116 -12.92 10.29 13.28
N ARG A 117 -11.64 9.91 13.15
CA ARG A 117 -10.56 10.34 14.07
C ARG A 117 -10.17 11.82 13.96
N TRP A 118 -10.70 12.56 13.00
CA TRP A 118 -10.39 13.99 12.79
C TRP A 118 -11.38 14.92 13.47
N GLU A 119 -12.35 14.38 14.22
CA GLU A 119 -13.25 15.14 15.09
C GLU A 119 -13.96 16.29 14.34
N GLY A 120 -14.47 16.00 13.15
CA GLY A 120 -15.16 16.99 12.30
C GLY A 120 -14.26 17.88 11.46
N LYS A 121 -12.95 17.82 11.61
CA LYS A 121 -12.01 18.52 10.70
C LYS A 121 -11.95 17.83 9.34
N TYR A 122 -11.58 18.58 8.34
CA TYR A 122 -11.46 18.07 6.96
C TYR A 122 -10.24 18.66 6.25
N LEU A 123 -9.84 17.99 5.19
CA LEU A 123 -8.89 18.47 4.18
C LEU A 123 -9.59 18.55 2.84
N THR A 124 -9.15 19.43 1.95
CA THR A 124 -9.52 19.33 0.54
C THR A 124 -8.94 18.05 -0.05
N GLY A 125 -9.53 17.53 -1.13
CA GLY A 125 -9.04 16.30 -1.75
C GLY A 125 -7.59 16.38 -2.20
N PHE A 126 -7.13 17.55 -2.64
CA PHE A 126 -5.73 17.76 -2.99
C PHE A 126 -4.82 17.68 -1.75
N GLU A 127 -5.16 18.40 -0.69
CA GLU A 127 -4.41 18.35 0.58
C GLU A 127 -4.40 16.94 1.17
N TYR A 128 -5.55 16.26 1.15
CA TYR A 128 -5.66 14.89 1.61
C TYR A 128 -4.74 13.95 0.83
N ALA A 129 -4.73 14.04 -0.50
CA ALA A 129 -3.87 13.19 -1.33
C ALA A 129 -2.39 13.44 -1.02
N VAL A 130 -1.96 14.71 -1.02
CA VAL A 130 -0.55 15.08 -0.91
C VAL A 130 -0.01 14.98 0.52
N GLN A 131 -0.80 15.37 1.52
CA GLN A 131 -0.32 15.47 2.90
C GLN A 131 -0.67 14.26 3.76
N HIS A 132 -1.61 13.41 3.30
CA HIS A 132 -2.02 12.23 4.05
C HIS A 132 -1.85 10.92 3.25
N ALA A 133 -2.59 10.74 2.15
CA ALA A 133 -2.67 9.44 1.48
C ALA A 133 -1.32 9.00 0.89
N VAL A 134 -0.66 9.87 0.13
CA VAL A 134 0.64 9.58 -0.49
C VAL A 134 1.73 9.29 0.57
N PRO A 135 2.01 10.18 1.53
CA PRO A 135 3.05 9.90 2.53
C PRO A 135 2.72 8.70 3.41
N ASN A 136 1.44 8.46 3.74
CA ASN A 136 1.04 7.30 4.53
C ASN A 136 1.28 5.98 3.79
N LEU A 137 0.94 5.90 2.50
CA LEU A 137 1.25 4.71 1.68
C LEU A 137 2.75 4.42 1.66
N TYR A 138 3.56 5.42 1.35
CA TYR A 138 5.02 5.27 1.28
C TYR A 138 5.62 4.90 2.63
N PHE A 139 5.13 5.46 3.72
CA PHE A 139 5.56 5.09 5.08
C PHE A 139 5.36 3.60 5.32
N HIS A 140 4.17 3.06 5.07
CA HIS A 140 3.86 1.66 5.35
C HIS A 140 4.58 0.69 4.41
N ILE A 141 4.70 0.99 3.11
CA ILE A 141 5.46 0.15 2.16
C ILE A 141 6.96 0.19 2.48
N THR A 142 7.51 1.37 2.80
CA THR A 142 8.93 1.48 3.20
C THR A 142 9.20 0.73 4.50
N THR A 143 8.30 0.80 5.45
CA THR A 143 8.42 0.05 6.71
C THR A 143 8.34 -1.46 6.47
N ALA A 144 7.42 -1.95 5.65
CA ALA A 144 7.35 -3.36 5.26
C ALA A 144 8.65 -3.82 4.59
N TYR A 145 9.17 -3.05 3.63
CA TYR A 145 10.47 -3.29 3.01
C TYR A 145 11.59 -3.36 4.06
N ALA A 146 11.64 -2.39 4.98
CA ALA A 146 12.69 -2.32 6.00
C ALA A 146 12.62 -3.50 6.99
N ILE A 147 11.42 -3.93 7.40
CA ILE A 147 11.23 -5.12 8.24
C ILE A 147 11.81 -6.36 7.53
N LEU A 148 11.44 -6.59 6.28
CA LEU A 148 11.91 -7.75 5.51
C LEU A 148 13.43 -7.68 5.26
N ARG A 149 13.96 -6.52 4.90
CA ARG A 149 15.40 -6.31 4.70
C ARG A 149 16.18 -6.56 5.99
N HIS A 150 15.69 -6.06 7.12
CA HIS A 150 16.29 -6.29 8.45
C HIS A 150 16.33 -7.76 8.83
N ASN A 151 15.32 -8.54 8.43
CA ASN A 151 15.24 -9.98 8.68
C ASN A 151 15.99 -10.84 7.64
N GLY A 152 16.79 -10.23 6.77
CA GLY A 152 17.73 -10.92 5.88
C GLY A 152 17.18 -11.25 4.49
N VAL A 153 15.97 -10.80 4.14
CA VAL A 153 15.45 -10.95 2.77
C VAL A 153 16.32 -10.10 1.83
N ASP A 154 16.79 -10.70 0.72
CA ASP A 154 17.62 -10.00 -0.25
C ASP A 154 16.79 -9.02 -1.09
N LEU A 155 16.66 -7.81 -0.58
CA LEU A 155 15.94 -6.70 -1.17
C LEU A 155 16.87 -5.53 -1.43
N GLY A 156 16.64 -4.81 -2.52
CA GLY A 156 17.34 -3.58 -2.83
C GLY A 156 16.38 -2.45 -3.22
N LYS A 157 16.89 -1.24 -3.36
CA LYS A 157 16.12 -0.07 -3.82
C LYS A 157 15.40 -0.33 -5.15
N LYS A 158 15.96 -1.18 -6.01
CA LYS A 158 15.33 -1.55 -7.29
C LYS A 158 14.02 -2.30 -7.10
N ASP A 159 13.92 -3.17 -6.10
CA ASP A 159 12.67 -3.88 -5.79
C ASP A 159 11.59 -2.92 -5.31
N TYR A 160 11.97 -1.92 -4.52
CA TYR A 160 11.06 -0.88 -4.04
C TYR A 160 10.57 0.06 -5.15
N LEU A 161 11.47 0.54 -6.02
CA LEU A 161 11.13 1.44 -7.12
C LEU A 161 10.42 0.73 -8.27
N GLY A 162 10.74 -0.55 -8.51
CA GLY A 162 10.21 -1.33 -9.60
C GLY A 162 10.61 -0.80 -10.99
N ALA A 163 9.85 -1.20 -12.00
CA ALA A 163 10.05 -0.74 -13.37
C ALA A 163 9.81 0.77 -13.51
N MET A 164 10.65 1.42 -14.31
CA MET A 164 10.57 2.85 -14.57
C MET A 164 10.12 3.10 -16.01
N PRO A 165 9.23 4.09 -16.28
CA PRO A 165 8.71 4.39 -17.61
C PRO A 165 9.72 5.21 -18.43
N PHE A 166 10.93 4.68 -18.61
CA PHE A 166 11.97 5.35 -19.41
C PHE A 166 11.51 5.58 -20.84
N LYS A 167 11.92 6.71 -21.41
CA LYS A 167 11.76 7.05 -22.83
C LYS A 167 13.09 6.91 -23.52
N SER A 168 13.06 6.50 -24.78
CA SER A 168 14.23 6.61 -25.66
C SER A 168 14.47 8.07 -26.02
N ALA A 169 15.75 8.47 -26.08
CA ALA A 169 16.15 9.80 -26.54
C ALA A 169 15.96 9.91 -28.07
#